data_72ac6b30c73104de321caff57bde5286
#
_entry.id   72ac6b30c73104de321caff57bde5286
#
_cell.length_a   1.000
_cell.length_b   1.000
_cell.length_c   1.000
_cell.angle_alpha   90.00
_cell.angle_beta   90.00
_cell.angle_gamma   90.00
#
_symmetry.space_group_name_H-M   'P 1'
#
loop_
_entity.id
_entity.type
_entity.pdbx_description
1 polymer ?
#
loop_
_entity_poly.entity_id
_entity_poly.type
_entity_poly.pdbx_seq_one_letter_code
_entity_poly.pdbx_strand_id
1 'polypeptide(L)'
;MKIKNFILTTLLFLFISILGLAVENPNLTTQESIIAALDPDFAEGVKEYKPNLENIDKMFNYIEKNIKQKGRAIFYSKIDQERKELIVTDENNKIIYTEKLPEKLVNSIPYFEAKQTYSLKNGKTLEYSEANFETLGKRFKIKNETLRKNRINKKDAIQVLSLIGDMNKASQTGFSKIEYSNMETFDENDNLILIVKYKNKKIIMEQEVEGNNLKMITYFDNLSTMNGKMEAYKNGELISSMQIKNSIPEGEVKIFFPSGKLLSTFYIKNGTMDGTMKAFYENGKIRMIGHFKDGKKDGEFIEYEEDGSIIDKILYKNDEIVSQ
;
A
#
# COMPACT_ATOMS: atom_id res chain seq x y z
N MET A 1 16.46 -6.06 -14.56
CA MET A 1 15.31 -5.55 -13.83
C MET A 1 14.00 -6.16 -14.25
N LYS A 2 13.93 -7.22 -14.97
CA LYS A 2 12.68 -7.49 -15.65
C LYS A 2 12.01 -8.77 -15.23
N ILE A 3 12.75 -9.66 -14.68
CA ILE A 3 12.23 -10.84 -14.04
C ILE A 3 12.03 -10.59 -12.56
N LYS A 4 12.93 -9.82 -11.96
CA LYS A 4 12.80 -9.45 -10.56
C LYS A 4 11.96 -8.23 -10.32
N ASN A 5 11.87 -7.29 -11.25
CA ASN A 5 10.75 -6.38 -11.18
C ASN A 5 9.43 -7.09 -11.44
N PHE A 6 9.41 -8.23 -12.06
CA PHE A 6 8.19 -9.01 -12.12
C PHE A 6 7.96 -9.76 -10.82
N ILE A 7 8.91 -10.50 -10.31
CA ILE A 7 8.79 -11.06 -8.96
C ILE A 7 8.82 -9.93 -7.93
N LEU A 8 9.68 -8.92 -8.05
CA LEU A 8 9.72 -7.77 -7.16
C LEU A 8 8.56 -6.81 -7.38
N THR A 9 8.08 -6.58 -8.60
CA THR A 9 6.88 -5.78 -8.84
C THR A 9 5.66 -6.58 -8.43
N THR A 10 5.59 -7.86 -8.63
CA THR A 10 4.50 -8.72 -8.17
C THR A 10 4.61 -8.99 -6.68
N LEU A 11 5.79 -9.17 -6.11
CA LEU A 11 6.02 -9.23 -4.68
C LEU A 11 5.85 -7.86 -4.02
N LEU A 12 6.20 -6.76 -4.67
CA LEU A 12 5.94 -5.41 -4.22
C LEU A 12 4.44 -5.06 -4.36
N PHE A 13 3.74 -5.62 -5.33
CA PHE A 13 2.29 -5.50 -5.50
C PHE A 13 1.53 -6.37 -4.51
N LEU A 14 1.95 -7.60 -4.27
CA LEU A 14 1.51 -8.41 -3.13
C LEU A 14 1.73 -7.65 -1.83
N PHE A 15 2.88 -7.05 -1.68
CA PHE A 15 3.31 -6.25 -0.55
C PHE A 15 2.43 -5.00 -0.33
N ILE A 16 2.14 -4.23 -1.37
CA ILE A 16 1.29 -3.03 -1.28
C ILE A 16 -0.17 -3.46 -1.05
N SER A 17 -0.62 -4.58 -1.64
CA SER A 17 -1.95 -5.15 -1.38
C SER A 17 -2.08 -5.68 0.04
N ILE A 18 -1.04 -6.31 0.58
CA ILE A 18 -0.94 -6.74 1.98
C ILE A 18 -0.87 -5.51 2.91
N LEU A 19 -0.19 -4.42 2.52
CA LEU A 19 -0.22 -3.15 3.25
C LEU A 19 -1.63 -2.55 3.32
N GLY A 20 -2.40 -2.61 2.23
CA GLY A 20 -3.80 -2.20 2.23
C GLY A 20 -4.65 -3.00 3.22
N LEU A 21 -4.39 -4.31 3.36
CA LEU A 21 -5.05 -5.18 4.35
C LEU A 21 -4.52 -4.95 5.78
N ALA A 22 -3.28 -4.45 5.94
CA ALA A 22 -2.65 -4.21 7.25
C ALA A 22 -3.04 -2.91 7.93
N VAL A 23 -3.70 -1.99 7.23
CA VAL A 23 -4.23 -0.74 7.83
C VAL A 23 -5.28 -1.02 8.92
N GLU A 24 -5.81 -2.25 8.99
CA GLU A 24 -6.69 -2.67 10.08
C GLU A 24 -5.97 -2.94 11.42
N ASN A 25 -4.62 -2.95 11.45
CA ASN A 25 -3.87 -3.21 12.69
C ASN A 25 -2.93 -2.05 13.07
N PRO A 26 -3.33 -1.17 14.00
CA PRO A 26 -2.59 0.06 14.34
C PRO A 26 -1.25 -0.13 15.04
N ASN A 27 -0.85 -1.36 15.37
CA ASN A 27 0.39 -1.64 16.12
C ASN A 27 1.61 -1.97 15.26
N LEU A 28 1.51 -1.87 13.93
CA LEU A 28 2.58 -2.27 13.01
C LEU A 28 3.40 -1.06 12.54
N THR A 29 4.63 -0.95 13.01
CA THR A 29 5.45 0.28 12.92
C THR A 29 6.43 0.35 11.74
N THR A 30 6.70 -0.75 11.04
CA THR A 30 7.56 -0.77 9.85
C THR A 30 7.00 -1.69 8.78
N GLN A 31 7.37 -1.41 7.54
CA GLN A 31 6.98 -2.19 6.37
C GLN A 31 7.35 -3.68 6.50
N GLU A 32 8.53 -3.98 7.03
CA GLU A 32 9.00 -5.36 7.30
C GLU A 32 8.22 -6.01 8.44
N SER A 33 7.89 -5.24 9.47
CA SER A 33 7.08 -5.70 10.61
C SER A 33 5.65 -6.03 10.20
N ILE A 34 5.08 -5.27 9.26
CA ILE A 34 3.75 -5.49 8.72
C ILE A 34 3.70 -6.83 7.96
N ILE A 35 4.66 -7.10 7.06
CA ILE A 35 4.70 -8.35 6.31
C ILE A 35 4.97 -9.54 7.23
N ALA A 36 5.96 -9.41 8.13
CA ALA A 36 6.30 -10.48 9.06
C ALA A 36 5.15 -10.81 10.03
N ALA A 37 4.29 -9.83 10.33
CA ALA A 37 3.12 -10.05 11.18
C ALA A 37 1.94 -10.69 10.42
N LEU A 38 1.83 -10.42 9.09
CA LEU A 38 0.78 -11.00 8.25
C LEU A 38 1.16 -12.38 7.74
N ASP A 39 2.38 -12.56 7.27
CA ASP A 39 2.94 -13.82 6.80
C ASP A 39 4.47 -13.86 7.02
N PRO A 40 4.91 -14.38 8.19
CA PRO A 40 6.33 -14.50 8.51
C PRO A 40 7.11 -15.35 7.51
N ASP A 41 6.53 -16.41 6.98
CA ASP A 41 7.16 -17.32 6.02
C ASP A 41 7.37 -16.63 4.67
N PHE A 42 6.42 -15.79 4.24
CA PHE A 42 6.58 -14.95 3.05
C PHE A 42 7.77 -14.01 3.19
N ALA A 43 7.86 -13.27 4.31
CA ALA A 43 8.94 -12.33 4.56
C ALA A 43 10.32 -13.02 4.57
N GLU A 44 10.39 -14.19 5.20
CA GLU A 44 11.61 -14.99 5.28
C GLU A 44 11.97 -15.58 3.92
N GLY A 45 11.01 -16.11 3.18
CA GLY A 45 11.19 -16.62 1.82
C GLY A 45 11.69 -15.55 0.85
N VAL A 46 11.25 -14.30 0.99
CA VAL A 46 11.78 -13.17 0.20
C VAL A 46 13.25 -12.90 0.52
N LYS A 47 13.65 -12.97 1.80
CA LYS A 47 15.04 -12.80 2.23
C LYS A 47 15.95 -13.93 1.72
N GLU A 48 15.45 -15.16 1.72
CA GLU A 48 16.18 -16.34 1.22
C GLU A 48 16.34 -16.34 -0.31
N TYR A 49 15.46 -15.65 -1.03
CA TYR A 49 15.43 -15.70 -2.48
C TYR A 49 16.68 -15.08 -3.13
N LYS A 50 17.41 -15.91 -3.87
CA LYS A 50 18.59 -15.52 -4.65
C LYS A 50 18.34 -15.70 -6.15
N PRO A 51 18.30 -14.62 -6.91
CA PRO A 51 17.98 -14.62 -8.32
C PRO A 51 19.06 -15.20 -9.21
N ASN A 52 18.65 -15.88 -10.24
CA ASN A 52 19.56 -16.34 -11.29
C ASN A 52 19.77 -15.23 -12.34
N LEU A 53 21.00 -14.72 -12.44
CA LEU A 53 21.34 -13.66 -13.40
C LEU A 53 21.24 -14.11 -14.87
N GLU A 54 21.46 -15.40 -15.17
CA GLU A 54 21.29 -15.95 -16.52
C GLU A 54 19.83 -15.87 -16.99
N ASN A 55 18.87 -16.13 -16.10
CA ASN A 55 17.45 -15.99 -16.41
C ASN A 55 17.07 -14.54 -16.74
N ILE A 56 17.75 -13.58 -16.12
CA ILE A 56 17.59 -12.17 -16.47
C ILE A 56 17.99 -11.93 -17.92
N ASP A 57 19.12 -12.48 -18.35
CA ASP A 57 19.57 -12.34 -19.72
C ASP A 57 18.61 -12.98 -20.72
N LYS A 58 18.12 -14.19 -20.44
CA LYS A 58 17.12 -14.86 -21.28
C LYS A 58 15.88 -13.98 -21.48
N MET A 59 15.39 -13.38 -20.40
CA MET A 59 14.22 -12.51 -20.48
C MET A 59 14.49 -11.21 -21.24
N PHE A 60 15.64 -10.57 -21.02
CA PHE A 60 15.98 -9.36 -21.75
C PHE A 60 16.07 -9.61 -23.25
N ASN A 61 16.76 -10.68 -23.63
CA ASN A 61 16.88 -11.08 -25.02
C ASN A 61 15.50 -11.36 -25.64
N TYR A 62 14.61 -12.02 -24.88
CA TYR A 62 13.24 -12.27 -25.33
C TYR A 62 12.48 -10.97 -25.56
N ILE A 63 12.50 -10.04 -24.59
CA ILE A 63 11.77 -8.76 -24.68
C ILE A 63 12.31 -7.91 -25.83
N GLU A 64 13.62 -7.73 -25.94
CA GLU A 64 14.22 -6.90 -26.98
C GLU A 64 13.94 -7.45 -28.38
N LYS A 65 14.08 -8.77 -28.56
CA LYS A 65 13.75 -9.45 -29.81
C LYS A 65 12.29 -9.22 -30.20
N ASN A 66 11.35 -9.44 -29.28
CA ASN A 66 9.92 -9.35 -29.59
C ASN A 66 9.47 -7.90 -29.78
N ILE A 67 9.98 -6.94 -29.00
CA ILE A 67 9.69 -5.51 -29.23
C ILE A 67 10.18 -5.09 -30.63
N LYS A 68 11.40 -5.54 -31.03
CA LYS A 68 11.94 -5.21 -32.35
C LYS A 68 11.13 -5.83 -33.49
N GLN A 69 10.65 -7.07 -33.32
CA GLN A 69 9.95 -7.80 -34.39
C GLN A 69 8.44 -7.54 -34.43
N LYS A 70 7.80 -7.39 -33.27
CA LYS A 70 6.33 -7.36 -33.12
C LYS A 70 5.81 -6.08 -32.46
N GLY A 71 6.69 -5.13 -32.06
CA GLY A 71 6.35 -3.92 -31.32
C GLY A 71 6.02 -4.17 -29.84
N ARG A 72 5.87 -5.41 -29.44
CA ARG A 72 5.54 -5.81 -28.05
C ARG A 72 6.15 -7.17 -27.71
N ALA A 73 6.39 -7.41 -26.43
CA ALA A 73 6.72 -8.71 -25.87
C ALA A 73 5.65 -9.10 -24.84
N ILE A 74 5.12 -10.32 -24.99
CA ILE A 74 4.14 -10.90 -24.07
C ILE A 74 4.72 -12.18 -23.50
N PHE A 75 4.55 -12.40 -22.22
CA PHE A 75 4.90 -13.65 -21.55
C PHE A 75 3.98 -13.93 -20.37
N TYR A 76 3.96 -15.18 -19.96
CA TYR A 76 3.16 -15.69 -18.87
C TYR A 76 4.07 -16.29 -17.82
N SER A 77 3.66 -16.27 -16.58
CA SER A 77 4.38 -16.88 -15.47
C SER A 77 3.41 -17.53 -14.49
N LYS A 78 3.85 -18.63 -13.91
CA LYS A 78 3.15 -19.35 -12.86
C LYS A 78 4.11 -19.98 -11.87
N ILE A 79 3.66 -20.24 -10.66
CA ILE A 79 4.40 -21.05 -9.69
C ILE A 79 3.97 -22.51 -9.81
N ASP A 80 4.94 -23.39 -10.01
CA ASP A 80 4.80 -24.83 -9.89
C ASP A 80 5.06 -25.20 -8.43
N GLN A 81 4.01 -25.58 -7.72
CA GLN A 81 4.06 -25.87 -6.29
C GLN A 81 4.88 -27.14 -5.97
N GLU A 82 4.79 -28.16 -6.83
CA GLU A 82 5.52 -29.42 -6.62
C GLU A 82 7.01 -29.23 -6.86
N ARG A 83 7.39 -28.54 -7.93
CA ARG A 83 8.78 -28.28 -8.29
C ARG A 83 9.39 -27.11 -7.54
N LYS A 84 8.58 -26.30 -6.84
CA LYS A 84 8.97 -25.04 -6.19
C LYS A 84 9.71 -24.12 -7.18
N GLU A 85 9.12 -23.95 -8.35
CA GLU A 85 9.69 -23.18 -9.45
C GLU A 85 8.72 -22.14 -9.98
N LEU A 86 9.24 -20.97 -10.29
CA LEU A 86 8.60 -20.04 -11.20
C LEU A 86 8.87 -20.51 -12.63
N ILE A 87 7.82 -20.74 -13.40
CA ILE A 87 7.89 -21.08 -14.82
C ILE A 87 7.46 -19.86 -15.63
N VAL A 88 8.31 -19.43 -16.58
CA VAL A 88 7.99 -18.32 -17.46
C VAL A 88 7.97 -18.81 -18.90
N THR A 89 6.87 -18.53 -19.61
CA THR A 89 6.62 -18.98 -20.98
C THR A 89 6.30 -17.79 -21.91
N ASP A 90 6.50 -17.99 -23.20
CA ASP A 90 6.05 -17.08 -24.24
C ASP A 90 4.55 -17.27 -24.56
N GLU A 91 4.04 -16.50 -25.52
CA GLU A 91 2.63 -16.56 -25.98
C GLU A 91 2.23 -17.90 -26.65
N ASN A 92 3.20 -18.78 -26.95
CA ASN A 92 3.00 -20.12 -27.50
C ASN A 92 3.26 -21.23 -26.45
N ASN A 93 3.28 -20.89 -25.16
CA ASN A 93 3.57 -21.79 -24.04
C ASN A 93 5.01 -22.39 -24.07
N LYS A 94 5.93 -21.85 -24.88
CA LYS A 94 7.31 -22.26 -24.87
C LYS A 94 8.03 -21.65 -23.65
N ILE A 95 8.71 -22.49 -22.88
CA ILE A 95 9.48 -22.06 -21.71
C ILE A 95 10.60 -21.11 -22.13
N ILE A 96 10.62 -19.91 -21.57
CA ILE A 96 11.69 -18.93 -21.70
C ILE A 96 12.76 -19.24 -20.66
N TYR A 97 12.34 -19.49 -19.41
CA TYR A 97 13.17 -19.96 -18.30
C TYR A 97 12.34 -20.52 -17.16
N THR A 98 13.01 -21.25 -16.24
CA THR A 98 12.47 -21.59 -14.92
C THR A 98 13.40 -21.06 -13.84
N GLU A 99 12.87 -20.81 -12.65
CA GLU A 99 13.65 -20.32 -11.52
C GLU A 99 13.19 -20.97 -10.22
N LYS A 100 14.13 -21.55 -9.48
CA LYS A 100 13.87 -22.11 -8.16
C LYS A 100 13.47 -21.02 -7.16
N LEU A 101 12.44 -21.28 -6.40
CA LEU A 101 11.96 -20.40 -5.34
C LEU A 101 12.20 -21.05 -3.97
N PRO A 102 12.46 -20.24 -2.92
CA PRO A 102 12.47 -20.72 -1.53
C PRO A 102 11.13 -21.36 -1.16
N GLU A 103 11.20 -22.45 -0.40
CA GLU A 103 10.00 -23.20 0.03
C GLU A 103 9.00 -22.35 0.77
N LYS A 104 9.47 -21.53 1.71
CA LYS A 104 8.63 -20.60 2.47
C LYS A 104 7.87 -19.64 1.57
N LEU A 105 8.54 -19.10 0.53
CA LEU A 105 7.90 -18.22 -0.43
C LEU A 105 6.80 -18.94 -1.24
N VAL A 106 7.07 -20.18 -1.66
CA VAL A 106 6.09 -20.98 -2.41
C VAL A 106 4.88 -21.33 -1.54
N ASN A 107 5.10 -21.75 -0.30
CA ASN A 107 4.03 -22.11 0.62
C ASN A 107 3.12 -20.93 0.97
N SER A 108 3.67 -19.72 1.03
CA SER A 108 2.91 -18.49 1.28
C SER A 108 2.06 -18.03 0.09
N ILE A 109 2.34 -18.57 -1.11
CA ILE A 109 1.60 -18.24 -2.34
C ILE A 109 1.14 -19.54 -3.00
N PRO A 110 0.09 -20.20 -2.48
CA PRO A 110 -0.36 -21.50 -2.98
C PRO A 110 -0.85 -21.48 -4.44
N TYR A 111 -1.19 -20.29 -4.94
CA TYR A 111 -1.55 -20.09 -6.34
C TYR A 111 -0.98 -18.77 -6.87
N PHE A 112 -0.39 -18.80 -8.05
CA PHE A 112 0.09 -17.62 -8.77
C PHE A 112 0.11 -17.87 -10.27
N GLU A 113 -0.55 -16.99 -11.00
CA GLU A 113 -0.45 -16.85 -12.45
C GLU A 113 -0.40 -15.38 -12.85
N ALA A 114 0.40 -15.05 -13.85
CA ALA A 114 0.44 -13.69 -14.36
C ALA A 114 0.71 -13.63 -15.86
N LYS A 115 0.17 -12.58 -16.48
CA LYS A 115 0.46 -12.15 -17.85
C LYS A 115 1.13 -10.80 -17.82
N GLN A 116 2.20 -10.65 -18.59
CA GLN A 116 2.87 -9.37 -18.75
C GLN A 116 3.04 -8.99 -20.23
N THR A 117 2.91 -7.69 -20.49
CA THR A 117 3.13 -7.10 -21.80
C THR A 117 4.08 -5.92 -21.67
N TYR A 118 5.13 -5.93 -22.51
CA TYR A 118 6.04 -4.80 -22.68
C TYR A 118 5.88 -4.22 -24.08
N SER A 119 5.81 -2.90 -24.17
CA SER A 119 5.74 -2.16 -25.43
C SER A 119 6.50 -0.84 -25.32
N LEU A 120 6.60 -0.10 -26.41
CA LEU A 120 7.19 1.24 -26.40
C LEU A 120 6.13 2.29 -26.62
N LYS A 121 6.13 3.34 -25.78
CA LYS A 121 5.32 4.54 -25.92
C LYS A 121 6.25 5.74 -25.91
N ASN A 122 6.37 6.43 -27.07
CA ASN A 122 7.28 7.57 -27.24
C ASN A 122 8.74 7.27 -26.82
N GLY A 123 9.26 6.09 -27.18
CA GLY A 123 10.60 5.65 -26.83
C GLY A 123 10.81 5.17 -25.39
N LYS A 124 9.77 5.29 -24.54
CA LYS A 124 9.75 4.83 -23.15
C LYS A 124 9.12 3.44 -23.05
N THR A 125 9.49 2.64 -22.06
CA THR A 125 8.86 1.34 -21.85
C THR A 125 7.54 1.51 -21.12
N LEU A 126 6.46 1.00 -21.73
CA LEU A 126 5.16 0.78 -21.14
C LEU A 126 5.03 -0.69 -20.75
N GLU A 127 4.75 -0.94 -19.50
CA GLU A 127 4.51 -2.27 -18.93
C GLU A 127 3.04 -2.38 -18.54
N TYR A 128 2.40 -3.45 -18.94
CA TYR A 128 1.09 -3.86 -18.44
C TYR A 128 1.21 -5.25 -17.84
N SER A 129 0.65 -5.47 -16.67
CA SER A 129 0.57 -6.79 -16.04
C SER A 129 -0.81 -7.05 -15.45
N GLU A 130 -1.22 -8.32 -15.53
CA GLU A 130 -2.37 -8.86 -14.84
C GLU A 130 -1.92 -10.12 -14.12
N ALA A 131 -2.19 -10.21 -12.82
CA ALA A 131 -1.82 -11.36 -11.99
C ALA A 131 -3.02 -11.81 -11.16
N ASN A 132 -3.19 -13.13 -11.05
CA ASN A 132 -4.10 -13.78 -10.13
C ASN A 132 -3.25 -14.56 -9.13
N PHE A 133 -3.53 -14.44 -7.85
CA PHE A 133 -2.79 -15.14 -6.81
C PHE A 133 -3.69 -15.43 -5.60
N GLU A 134 -3.24 -16.37 -4.78
CA GLU A 134 -3.86 -16.70 -3.51
C GLU A 134 -2.84 -16.51 -2.38
N THR A 135 -3.25 -15.88 -1.30
CA THR A 135 -2.49 -15.75 -0.06
C THR A 135 -3.46 -15.60 1.10
N LEU A 136 -3.07 -16.09 2.29
CA LEU A 136 -3.89 -16.06 3.50
C LEU A 136 -5.31 -16.63 3.29
N GLY A 137 -5.46 -17.63 2.40
CA GLY A 137 -6.73 -18.28 2.08
C GLY A 137 -7.70 -17.42 1.25
N LYS A 138 -7.26 -16.30 0.67
CA LYS A 138 -8.05 -15.42 -0.19
C LYS A 138 -7.43 -15.29 -1.57
N ARG A 139 -8.27 -15.17 -2.59
CA ARG A 139 -7.85 -14.93 -3.97
C ARG A 139 -7.97 -13.46 -4.32
N PHE A 140 -6.98 -13.00 -5.07
CA PHE A 140 -6.87 -11.62 -5.52
C PHE A 140 -6.49 -11.57 -6.99
N LYS A 141 -6.95 -10.52 -7.67
CA LYS A 141 -6.50 -10.13 -9.00
C LYS A 141 -5.85 -8.75 -8.94
N ILE A 142 -4.68 -8.61 -9.55
CA ILE A 142 -4.01 -7.32 -9.68
C ILE A 142 -3.86 -6.98 -11.16
N LYS A 143 -4.22 -5.74 -11.51
CA LYS A 143 -3.88 -5.12 -12.79
C LYS A 143 -2.94 -3.96 -12.54
N ASN A 144 -1.91 -3.85 -13.37
CA ASN A 144 -0.96 -2.75 -13.25
C ASN A 144 -0.55 -2.23 -14.61
N GLU A 145 -0.52 -0.89 -14.74
CA GLU A 145 0.09 -0.17 -15.85
C GLU A 145 1.21 0.72 -15.32
N THR A 146 2.40 0.60 -15.90
CA THR A 146 3.56 1.38 -15.50
C THR A 146 4.27 1.95 -16.73
N LEU A 147 4.41 3.28 -16.79
CA LEU A 147 5.28 3.94 -17.76
C LEU A 147 6.62 4.26 -17.09
N ARG A 148 7.70 3.79 -17.70
CA ARG A 148 9.06 4.10 -17.24
C ARG A 148 9.56 5.38 -17.90
N LYS A 149 10.45 6.11 -17.19
CA LYS A 149 11.08 7.34 -17.72
C LYS A 149 11.91 7.10 -18.97
N ASN A 150 12.49 5.91 -19.10
CA ASN A 150 13.37 5.54 -20.20
C ASN A 150 13.02 4.16 -20.75
N ARG A 151 13.62 3.83 -21.89
CA ARG A 151 13.64 2.45 -22.33
C ARG A 151 14.36 1.59 -21.29
N ILE A 152 13.75 0.50 -20.99
CA ILE A 152 14.24 -0.43 -19.99
C ILE A 152 15.59 -1.05 -20.42
N ASN A 153 16.57 -1.15 -19.52
CA ASN A 153 17.90 -1.73 -19.78
C ASN A 153 18.34 -2.69 -18.66
N LYS A 154 19.30 -3.56 -18.99
CA LYS A 154 19.83 -4.62 -18.11
C LYS A 154 20.51 -4.05 -16.86
N LYS A 155 21.25 -2.94 -16.97
CA LYS A 155 21.99 -2.32 -15.86
C LYS A 155 21.04 -1.86 -14.73
N ASP A 156 19.97 -1.16 -15.09
CA ASP A 156 18.97 -0.71 -14.11
C ASP A 156 18.30 -1.91 -13.41
N ALA A 157 18.16 -3.01 -14.14
CA ALA A 157 17.68 -4.26 -13.64
C ALA A 157 18.53 -4.82 -12.51
N ILE A 158 19.80 -5.05 -12.82
CA ILE A 158 20.76 -5.62 -11.88
C ILE A 158 20.89 -4.73 -10.63
N GLN A 159 20.84 -3.40 -10.79
CA GLN A 159 20.90 -2.47 -9.68
C GLN A 159 19.76 -2.66 -8.66
N VAL A 160 18.51 -2.74 -9.11
CA VAL A 160 17.39 -2.98 -8.19
C VAL A 160 17.47 -4.37 -7.55
N LEU A 161 17.96 -5.33 -8.30
CA LEU A 161 18.11 -6.71 -7.85
C LEU A 161 19.13 -6.89 -6.73
N SER A 162 20.24 -6.18 -6.80
CA SER A 162 21.27 -6.22 -5.74
C SER A 162 20.76 -5.69 -4.40
N LEU A 163 19.62 -4.98 -4.43
CA LEU A 163 18.99 -4.35 -3.25
C LEU A 163 17.82 -5.16 -2.69
N ILE A 164 17.55 -6.38 -3.20
CA ILE A 164 16.31 -7.10 -2.80
C ILE A 164 16.30 -7.51 -1.32
N GLY A 165 17.45 -7.65 -0.70
CA GLY A 165 17.57 -7.87 0.75
C GLY A 165 17.19 -6.65 1.59
N ASP A 166 17.10 -5.46 0.96
CA ASP A 166 16.62 -4.22 1.56
C ASP A 166 15.44 -3.71 0.72
N MET A 167 14.24 -4.14 1.07
CA MET A 167 13.01 -3.83 0.34
C MET A 167 12.77 -2.33 0.19
N ASN A 168 13.12 -1.53 1.19
CA ASN A 168 12.96 -0.07 1.14
C ASN A 168 13.86 0.55 0.05
N LYS A 169 15.14 0.18 0.00
CA LYS A 169 16.05 0.65 -1.05
C LYS A 169 15.68 0.13 -2.42
N ALA A 170 15.28 -1.13 -2.53
CA ALA A 170 14.83 -1.74 -3.78
C ALA A 170 13.62 -0.99 -4.35
N SER A 171 12.62 -0.68 -3.50
CA SER A 171 11.43 0.08 -3.87
C SER A 171 11.77 1.50 -4.31
N GLN A 172 12.53 2.25 -3.52
CA GLN A 172 12.95 3.62 -3.86
C GLN A 172 13.71 3.66 -5.19
N THR A 173 14.65 2.75 -5.39
CA THR A 173 15.43 2.65 -6.64
C THR A 173 14.53 2.31 -7.81
N GLY A 174 13.60 1.37 -7.64
CA GLY A 174 12.60 1.00 -8.65
C GLY A 174 11.70 2.17 -9.05
N PHE A 175 11.08 2.82 -8.07
CA PHE A 175 10.20 3.97 -8.30
C PHE A 175 10.91 5.18 -8.91
N SER A 176 12.21 5.39 -8.63
CA SER A 176 12.99 6.46 -9.27
C SER A 176 13.01 6.36 -10.81
N LYS A 177 12.83 5.16 -11.36
CA LYS A 177 12.82 4.86 -12.81
C LYS A 177 11.42 4.91 -13.42
N ILE A 178 10.38 5.14 -12.64
CA ILE A 178 8.99 5.17 -13.06
C ILE A 178 8.55 6.62 -13.28
N GLU A 179 7.82 6.88 -14.35
CA GLU A 179 7.15 8.16 -14.61
C GLU A 179 5.77 8.18 -13.95
N TYR A 180 4.98 7.14 -14.23
CA TYR A 180 3.75 6.84 -13.49
C TYR A 180 3.52 5.33 -13.37
N SER A 181 2.74 4.94 -12.38
CA SER A 181 2.18 3.60 -12.24
C SER A 181 0.76 3.71 -11.71
N ASN A 182 -0.13 2.87 -12.22
CA ASN A 182 -1.47 2.66 -11.70
C ASN A 182 -1.66 1.17 -11.46
N MET A 183 -1.98 0.81 -10.22
CA MET A 183 -2.26 -0.56 -9.82
C MET A 183 -3.66 -0.63 -9.23
N GLU A 184 -4.40 -1.63 -9.63
CA GLU A 184 -5.74 -1.95 -9.15
C GLU A 184 -5.72 -3.37 -8.58
N THR A 185 -6.27 -3.55 -7.39
CA THR A 185 -6.42 -4.85 -6.75
C THR A 185 -7.90 -5.16 -6.59
N PHE A 186 -8.28 -6.36 -6.94
CA PHE A 186 -9.65 -6.87 -6.88
C PHE A 186 -9.70 -8.10 -5.95
N ASP A 187 -10.81 -8.27 -5.28
CA ASP A 187 -11.12 -9.47 -4.50
C ASP A 187 -11.54 -10.65 -5.41
N GLU A 188 -11.91 -11.77 -4.81
CA GLU A 188 -12.37 -12.98 -5.48
C GLU A 188 -13.70 -12.82 -6.25
N ASN A 189 -14.47 -11.76 -5.97
CA ASN A 189 -15.74 -11.43 -6.62
C ASN A 189 -15.57 -10.34 -7.70
N ASP A 190 -14.32 -10.02 -8.08
CA ASP A 190 -13.97 -8.92 -8.99
C ASP A 190 -14.37 -7.51 -8.46
N ASN A 191 -14.58 -7.35 -7.14
CA ASN A 191 -14.75 -6.03 -6.55
C ASN A 191 -13.39 -5.33 -6.42
N LEU A 192 -13.34 -4.06 -6.81
CA LEU A 192 -12.14 -3.23 -6.66
C LEU A 192 -11.97 -2.87 -5.17
N ILE A 193 -10.88 -3.31 -4.56
CA ILE A 193 -10.60 -3.10 -3.12
C ILE A 193 -9.47 -2.11 -2.85
N LEU A 194 -8.54 -1.94 -3.81
CA LEU A 194 -7.40 -1.06 -3.63
C LEU A 194 -6.93 -0.50 -4.97
N ILE A 195 -6.68 0.81 -5.02
CA ILE A 195 -5.97 1.47 -6.11
C ILE A 195 -4.71 2.12 -5.54
N VAL A 196 -3.57 1.88 -6.18
CA VAL A 196 -2.32 2.57 -5.86
C VAL A 196 -1.83 3.31 -7.09
N LYS A 197 -1.73 4.62 -6.99
CA LYS A 197 -1.25 5.51 -8.05
C LYS A 197 0.09 6.11 -7.65
N TYR A 198 1.08 6.01 -8.52
CA TYR A 198 2.36 6.69 -8.39
C TYR A 198 2.53 7.69 -9.53
N LYS A 199 2.77 8.94 -9.20
CA LYS A 199 3.08 10.00 -10.17
C LYS A 199 3.85 11.11 -9.46
N ASN A 200 4.86 11.68 -10.14
CA ASN A 200 5.63 12.82 -9.64
C ASN A 200 6.21 12.60 -8.23
N LYS A 201 6.71 11.39 -7.94
CA LYS A 201 7.27 10.96 -6.65
C LYS A 201 6.26 10.90 -5.50
N LYS A 202 4.98 11.02 -5.76
CA LYS A 202 3.89 10.87 -4.79
C LYS A 202 3.16 9.55 -4.99
N ILE A 203 2.70 8.96 -3.90
CA ILE A 203 1.80 7.81 -3.93
C ILE A 203 0.46 8.23 -3.39
N ILE A 204 -0.59 7.77 -4.06
CA ILE A 204 -1.97 7.86 -3.61
C ILE A 204 -2.50 6.43 -3.52
N MET A 205 -2.97 6.03 -2.35
CA MET A 205 -3.65 4.76 -2.12
C MET A 205 -5.12 5.05 -1.88
N GLU A 206 -5.98 4.43 -2.65
CA GLU A 206 -7.43 4.51 -2.49
C GLU A 206 -7.92 3.10 -2.12
N GLN A 207 -8.56 2.95 -0.97
CA GLN A 207 -9.11 1.70 -0.47
C GLN A 207 -10.61 1.85 -0.29
N GLU A 208 -11.39 0.92 -0.83
CA GLU A 208 -12.82 0.80 -0.57
C GLU A 208 -13.05 -0.28 0.49
N VAL A 209 -13.87 0.03 1.50
CA VAL A 209 -14.26 -0.91 2.54
C VAL A 209 -15.62 -1.49 2.18
N GLU A 210 -15.66 -2.80 1.98
CA GLU A 210 -16.83 -3.54 1.55
C GLU A 210 -18.05 -3.29 2.47
N GLY A 211 -19.22 -3.09 1.86
CA GLY A 211 -20.52 -3.03 2.56
C GLY A 211 -20.90 -1.70 3.22
N ASN A 212 -20.01 -0.70 3.26
CA ASN A 212 -20.25 0.54 4.02
C ASN A 212 -20.21 1.84 3.21
N ASN A 213 -19.99 1.79 1.89
CA ASN A 213 -19.70 2.97 1.05
C ASN A 213 -18.61 3.86 1.66
N LEU A 214 -17.66 3.24 2.36
CA LEU A 214 -16.53 3.90 3.00
C LEU A 214 -15.32 3.77 2.08
N LYS A 215 -14.71 4.90 1.75
CA LYS A 215 -13.48 4.99 0.97
C LYS A 215 -12.41 5.69 1.79
N MET A 216 -11.24 5.10 1.90
CA MET A 216 -10.06 5.72 2.48
C MET A 216 -9.07 6.10 1.38
N ILE A 217 -8.54 7.32 1.44
CA ILE A 217 -7.50 7.79 0.53
C ILE A 217 -6.30 8.22 1.36
N THR A 218 -5.15 7.59 1.09
CA THR A 218 -3.89 7.94 1.73
C THR A 218 -2.96 8.57 0.70
N TYR A 219 -2.46 9.75 1.00
CA TYR A 219 -1.52 10.51 0.20
C TYR A 219 -0.16 10.44 0.87
N PHE A 220 0.81 9.74 0.28
CA PHE A 220 2.19 9.73 0.78
C PHE A 220 3.05 10.72 0.01
N ASP A 221 3.68 11.62 0.72
CA ASP A 221 4.60 12.61 0.13
C ASP A 221 5.97 12.01 -0.19
N ASN A 222 6.35 10.95 0.53
CA ASN A 222 7.64 10.28 0.35
C ASN A 222 7.54 8.81 0.76
N LEU A 223 7.97 7.92 -0.15
CA LEU A 223 8.02 6.47 0.06
C LEU A 223 8.98 6.04 1.18
N SER A 224 10.05 6.79 1.42
CA SER A 224 11.06 6.38 2.40
C SER A 224 10.63 6.67 3.83
N THR A 225 9.83 7.71 4.03
CA THR A 225 9.36 8.11 5.37
C THR A 225 7.94 7.67 5.65
N MET A 226 7.17 7.27 4.61
CA MET A 226 5.75 6.96 4.70
C MET A 226 4.97 8.03 5.49
N ASN A 227 5.37 9.30 5.27
CA ASN A 227 4.68 10.46 5.82
C ASN A 227 3.63 10.93 4.81
N GLY A 228 2.51 11.41 5.33
CA GLY A 228 1.45 11.85 4.45
C GLY A 228 0.17 12.23 5.17
N LYS A 229 -0.94 12.13 4.46
CA LYS A 229 -2.29 12.45 4.91
C LYS A 229 -3.22 11.31 4.57
N MET A 230 -4.12 10.97 5.46
CA MET A 230 -5.24 10.06 5.21
C MET A 230 -6.56 10.82 5.28
N GLU A 231 -7.45 10.49 4.38
CA GLU A 231 -8.82 10.98 4.33
C GLU A 231 -9.79 9.80 4.23
N ALA A 232 -10.89 9.85 4.99
CA ALA A 232 -11.97 8.89 4.86
C ALA A 232 -13.22 9.58 4.34
N TYR A 233 -13.91 8.92 3.42
CA TYR A 233 -15.13 9.39 2.77
C TYR A 233 -16.24 8.35 2.97
N LYS A 234 -17.44 8.80 3.25
CA LYS A 234 -18.64 7.97 3.30
C LYS A 234 -19.67 8.53 2.34
N ASN A 235 -20.17 7.69 1.41
CA ASN A 235 -21.08 8.13 0.33
C ASN A 235 -20.53 9.32 -0.49
N GLY A 236 -19.19 9.41 -0.62
CA GLY A 236 -18.51 10.50 -1.33
C GLY A 236 -18.25 11.76 -0.49
N GLU A 237 -18.75 11.84 0.74
CA GLU A 237 -18.55 12.97 1.65
C GLU A 237 -17.35 12.72 2.56
N LEU A 238 -16.48 13.73 2.74
CA LEU A 238 -15.35 13.67 3.65
C LEU A 238 -15.83 13.60 5.10
N ILE A 239 -15.53 12.48 5.78
CA ILE A 239 -15.93 12.29 7.19
C ILE A 239 -14.75 12.42 8.16
N SER A 240 -13.51 12.19 7.71
CA SER A 240 -12.34 12.42 8.55
C SER A 240 -11.08 12.70 7.73
N SER A 241 -10.11 13.35 8.38
CA SER A 241 -8.80 13.66 7.83
C SER A 241 -7.75 13.65 8.95
N MET A 242 -6.58 13.00 8.71
CA MET A 242 -5.51 12.92 9.67
C MET A 242 -4.14 12.95 9.00
N GLN A 243 -3.10 13.30 9.75
CA GLN A 243 -1.72 13.18 9.32
C GLN A 243 -1.18 11.80 9.64
N ILE A 244 -0.26 11.33 8.80
CA ILE A 244 0.47 10.07 8.99
C ILE A 244 1.96 10.39 9.02
N LYS A 245 2.66 9.83 9.98
CA LYS A 245 4.11 9.92 10.11
C LYS A 245 4.67 8.51 10.36
N ASN A 246 5.62 8.09 9.52
CA ASN A 246 6.18 6.74 9.57
C ASN A 246 5.10 5.64 9.57
N SER A 247 4.07 5.78 8.73
CA SER A 247 2.90 4.90 8.62
C SER A 247 1.96 4.88 9.83
N ILE A 248 2.13 5.76 10.82
CA ILE A 248 1.31 5.82 12.04
C ILE A 248 0.54 7.15 12.05
N PRO A 249 -0.75 7.15 12.46
CA PRO A 249 -1.47 8.38 12.75
C PRO A 249 -0.71 9.23 13.77
N GLU A 250 -0.45 10.49 13.41
CA GLU A 250 0.31 11.45 14.23
C GLU A 250 -0.20 12.86 13.95
N GLY A 251 -0.45 13.62 14.99
CA GLY A 251 -0.88 15.02 14.85
C GLY A 251 -2.38 15.23 14.93
N GLU A 252 -2.88 16.30 14.30
CA GLU A 252 -4.29 16.67 14.36
C GLU A 252 -5.16 15.75 13.50
N VAL A 253 -6.25 15.23 14.10
CA VAL A 253 -7.34 14.54 13.44
C VAL A 253 -8.55 15.47 13.36
N LYS A 254 -9.18 15.51 12.20
CA LYS A 254 -10.42 16.27 11.96
C LYS A 254 -11.54 15.29 11.58
N ILE A 255 -12.71 15.47 12.19
CA ILE A 255 -13.93 14.75 11.84
C ILE A 255 -14.95 15.79 11.37
N PHE A 256 -15.73 15.44 10.36
CA PHE A 256 -16.67 16.35 9.71
C PHE A 256 -18.11 15.84 9.80
N PHE A 257 -19.04 16.75 9.84
CA PHE A 257 -20.46 16.49 9.57
C PHE A 257 -20.65 16.15 8.08
N PRO A 258 -21.75 15.49 7.69
CA PRO A 258 -22.11 15.31 6.28
C PRO A 258 -22.19 16.62 5.49
N SER A 259 -22.52 17.72 6.15
CA SER A 259 -22.49 19.07 5.55
C SER A 259 -21.09 19.60 5.20
N GLY A 260 -20.02 18.85 5.54
CA GLY A 260 -18.62 19.25 5.38
C GLY A 260 -18.10 20.18 6.46
N LYS A 261 -18.94 20.59 7.43
CA LYS A 261 -18.52 21.40 8.57
C LYS A 261 -17.77 20.55 9.59
N LEU A 262 -16.89 21.18 10.36
CA LEU A 262 -16.08 20.52 11.37
C LEU A 262 -16.97 20.05 12.55
N LEU A 263 -16.94 18.72 12.82
CA LEU A 263 -17.63 18.10 13.96
C LEU A 263 -16.70 18.03 15.18
N SER A 264 -15.45 17.58 14.98
CA SER A 264 -14.48 17.54 16.07
C SER A 264 -13.05 17.59 15.59
N THR A 265 -12.15 18.00 16.50
CA THR A 265 -10.69 17.88 16.34
C THR A 265 -10.10 17.27 17.60
N PHE A 266 -9.04 16.48 17.43
CA PHE A 266 -8.21 16.00 18.52
C PHE A 266 -6.81 15.69 18.01
N TYR A 267 -5.86 15.46 18.94
CA TYR A 267 -4.49 15.13 18.59
C TYR A 267 -4.18 13.68 18.90
N ILE A 268 -3.43 13.03 17.99
CA ILE A 268 -2.84 11.71 18.21
C ILE A 268 -1.32 11.89 18.30
N LYS A 269 -0.73 11.23 19.28
CA LYS A 269 0.71 11.11 19.50
C LYS A 269 1.05 9.66 19.78
N ASN A 270 2.01 9.09 19.02
CA ASN A 270 2.38 7.68 19.15
C ASN A 270 1.16 6.71 19.08
N GLY A 271 0.16 7.02 18.24
CA GLY A 271 -1.03 6.20 18.05
C GLY A 271 -2.12 6.35 19.13
N THR A 272 -1.96 7.23 20.13
CA THR A 272 -2.94 7.48 21.19
C THR A 272 -3.38 8.94 21.23
N MET A 273 -4.59 9.22 21.75
CA MET A 273 -5.04 10.60 21.94
C MET A 273 -4.19 11.29 23.01
N ASP A 274 -3.60 12.44 22.67
CA ASP A 274 -2.77 13.24 23.58
C ASP A 274 -2.94 14.73 23.27
N GLY A 275 -3.45 15.50 24.21
CA GLY A 275 -3.74 16.92 24.04
C GLY A 275 -5.21 17.26 24.08
N THR A 276 -5.55 18.42 23.49
CA THR A 276 -6.92 18.95 23.54
C THR A 276 -7.80 18.34 22.43
N MET A 277 -8.99 17.90 22.82
CA MET A 277 -10.10 17.59 21.94
C MET A 277 -11.10 18.74 21.95
N LYS A 278 -11.64 19.08 20.79
CA LYS A 278 -12.78 20.02 20.64
C LYS A 278 -13.87 19.37 19.81
N ALA A 279 -15.11 19.48 20.24
CA ALA A 279 -16.29 19.17 19.45
C ALA A 279 -17.08 20.44 19.17
N PHE A 280 -17.76 20.47 18.03
CA PHE A 280 -18.49 21.64 17.55
C PHE A 280 -19.94 21.28 17.24
N TYR A 281 -20.81 22.24 17.38
CA TYR A 281 -22.12 22.24 16.78
C TYR A 281 -22.04 22.50 15.28
N GLU A 282 -23.07 22.17 14.53
CA GLU A 282 -23.08 22.38 13.09
C GLU A 282 -23.04 23.86 12.67
N ASN A 283 -23.40 24.77 13.58
CA ASN A 283 -23.24 26.21 13.40
C ASN A 283 -21.80 26.71 13.64
N GLY A 284 -20.86 25.80 13.98
CA GLY A 284 -19.44 26.07 14.20
C GLY A 284 -19.05 26.50 15.61
N LYS A 285 -20.04 26.67 16.52
CA LYS A 285 -19.77 26.97 17.94
C LYS A 285 -19.24 25.73 18.65
N ILE A 286 -18.43 25.95 19.68
CA ILE A 286 -17.86 24.87 20.50
C ILE A 286 -18.99 24.21 21.28
N ARG A 287 -19.11 22.89 21.22
CA ARG A 287 -19.98 22.05 22.02
C ARG A 287 -19.26 21.44 23.22
N MET A 288 -17.99 21.02 23.02
CA MET A 288 -17.21 20.39 24.08
C MET A 288 -15.73 20.70 23.91
N ILE A 289 -15.05 20.86 25.03
CA ILE A 289 -13.57 20.85 25.11
C ILE A 289 -13.20 19.80 26.15
N GLY A 290 -12.20 18.96 25.82
CA GLY A 290 -11.66 17.96 26.74
C GLY A 290 -10.15 17.81 26.57
N HIS A 291 -9.49 17.23 27.56
CA HIS A 291 -8.06 17.00 27.55
C HIS A 291 -7.75 15.53 27.75
N PHE A 292 -6.87 15.01 26.90
CA PHE A 292 -6.40 13.64 26.95
C PHE A 292 -4.88 13.60 27.16
N LYS A 293 -4.42 12.56 27.83
CA LYS A 293 -3.00 12.25 27.99
C LYS A 293 -2.81 10.73 27.87
N ASP A 294 -1.95 10.31 26.94
CA ASP A 294 -1.66 8.90 26.70
C ASP A 294 -2.93 8.03 26.52
N GLY A 295 -3.94 8.57 25.82
CA GLY A 295 -5.21 7.93 25.53
C GLY A 295 -6.28 8.00 26.63
N LYS A 296 -5.98 8.59 27.78
CA LYS A 296 -6.87 8.73 28.92
C LYS A 296 -7.37 10.16 29.10
N LYS A 297 -8.58 10.33 29.60
CA LYS A 297 -9.06 11.65 30.01
C LYS A 297 -8.23 12.17 31.17
N ASP A 298 -7.58 13.34 30.99
CA ASP A 298 -6.69 13.95 31.99
C ASP A 298 -6.80 15.47 31.88
N GLY A 299 -7.60 16.09 32.74
CA GLY A 299 -7.91 17.52 32.71
C GLY A 299 -9.41 17.80 32.67
N GLU A 300 -9.74 19.08 32.43
CA GLU A 300 -11.13 19.52 32.39
C GLU A 300 -11.84 19.05 31.10
N PHE A 301 -13.08 18.60 31.27
CA PHE A 301 -14.04 18.35 30.22
C PHE A 301 -15.21 19.31 30.45
N ILE A 302 -15.45 20.18 29.47
CA ILE A 302 -16.46 21.24 29.57
C ILE A 302 -17.41 21.09 28.38
N GLU A 303 -18.70 20.97 28.65
CA GLU A 303 -19.77 20.97 27.66
C GLU A 303 -20.51 22.30 27.66
N TYR A 304 -20.85 22.79 26.47
CA TYR A 304 -21.47 24.10 26.26
C TYR A 304 -22.80 23.97 25.50
N GLU A 305 -23.75 24.84 25.79
CA GLU A 305 -24.93 25.08 24.94
C GLU A 305 -24.54 25.87 23.68
N GLU A 306 -25.47 25.94 22.72
CA GLU A 306 -25.25 26.73 21.50
C GLU A 306 -25.13 28.23 21.75
N ASP A 307 -25.64 28.75 22.85
CA ASP A 307 -25.45 30.15 23.24
C ASP A 307 -24.10 30.44 23.91
N GLY A 308 -23.34 29.36 24.26
CA GLY A 308 -22.03 29.41 24.90
C GLY A 308 -22.07 29.29 26.43
N SER A 309 -23.24 29.12 27.03
CA SER A 309 -23.37 28.81 28.45
C SER A 309 -22.86 27.39 28.74
N ILE A 310 -22.31 27.20 29.95
CA ILE A 310 -21.77 25.89 30.36
C ILE A 310 -22.91 24.98 30.79
N ILE A 311 -22.99 23.78 30.19
CA ILE A 311 -23.91 22.72 30.61
C ILE A 311 -23.29 21.95 31.77
N ASP A 312 -22.03 21.53 31.61
CA ASP A 312 -21.34 20.68 32.57
C ASP A 312 -19.81 20.90 32.54
N LYS A 313 -19.16 20.66 33.69
CA LYS A 313 -17.71 20.78 33.85
C LYS A 313 -17.22 19.71 34.80
N ILE A 314 -16.46 18.72 34.25
CA ILE A 314 -15.93 17.60 34.98
C ILE A 314 -14.39 17.61 34.89
N LEU A 315 -13.73 17.41 36.03
CA LEU A 315 -12.29 17.23 36.07
C LEU A 315 -11.96 15.74 36.15
N TYR A 316 -11.16 15.27 35.17
CA TYR A 316 -10.65 13.91 35.11
C TYR A 316 -9.17 13.81 35.43
N LYS A 317 -8.76 12.68 35.99
CA LYS A 317 -7.37 12.27 36.14
C LYS A 317 -7.25 10.76 35.81
N ASN A 318 -6.56 10.44 34.72
CA ASN A 318 -6.42 9.06 34.22
C ASN A 318 -7.76 8.31 34.07
N ASP A 319 -8.78 8.94 33.46
CA ASP A 319 -10.18 8.50 33.30
C ASP A 319 -11.03 8.52 34.59
N GLU A 320 -10.49 8.80 35.76
CA GLU A 320 -11.25 8.91 37.01
C GLU A 320 -11.74 10.35 37.23
N ILE A 321 -12.98 10.50 37.69
CA ILE A 321 -13.54 11.80 38.04
C ILE A 321 -12.93 12.28 39.37
N VAL A 322 -12.31 13.46 39.34
CA VAL A 322 -11.71 14.11 40.50
C VAL A 322 -12.69 15.14 41.12
N SER A 323 -13.42 15.87 40.28
CA SER A 323 -14.46 16.81 40.70
C SER A 323 -15.44 17.04 39.55
N GLN A 324 -16.67 17.42 39.95
CA GLN A 324 -17.75 17.76 39.05
C GLN A 324 -18.33 19.11 39.45
#